data_817c2dd12467fd73790fdba1dd0bdcd3
#
_entry.id   817c2dd12467fd73790fdba1dd0bdcd3
#
_cell.length_a   1.000
_cell.length_b   1.000
_cell.length_c   1.000
_cell.angle_alpha   90.00
_cell.angle_beta   90.00
_cell.angle_gamma   90.00
#
_symmetry.space_group_name_H-M   'P 1'
#
loop_
_entity.id
_entity.type
_entity.pdbx_description
1 polymer ?
#
loop_
_entity_poly.entity_id
_entity_poly.type
_entity_poly.pdbx_seq_one_letter_code
_entity_poly.pdbx_strand_id
1 'polypeptide(L)'
;MHHALRFACGRASAVGGKVGLMYCIAPAEFEYWAGVGELMRAEAREEAEANMAIHATYAQELTGDMPILYVREGEISDELLNLIDEEEQISLLVLGADTKSETAGPLITFMMAKGAARCRVPITVVPGNLSDDQIDALF
;
A
#
# COMPACT_ATOMS: atom_id res chain seq x y z
N MET A 1 5.40 -0.97 6.28
CA MET A 1 5.18 -1.66 4.96
C MET A 1 5.49 -3.15 5.03
N HIS A 2 6.60 -3.53 5.64
CA HIS A 2 7.04 -4.93 5.71
C HIS A 2 5.99 -5.89 6.30
N HIS A 3 5.41 -5.53 7.43
CA HIS A 3 4.43 -6.38 8.15
C HIS A 3 3.15 -6.57 7.35
N ALA A 4 2.63 -5.47 6.79
CA ALA A 4 1.43 -5.51 5.96
C ALA A 4 1.67 -6.32 4.68
N LEU A 5 2.83 -6.14 4.06
CA LEU A 5 3.20 -6.88 2.86
C LEU A 5 3.33 -8.38 3.13
N ARG A 6 3.96 -8.76 4.23
CA ARG A 6 4.06 -10.16 4.61
C ARG A 6 2.69 -10.80 4.86
N PHE A 7 1.80 -10.08 5.55
CA PHE A 7 0.41 -10.52 5.72
C PHE A 7 -0.29 -10.71 4.37
N ALA A 8 -0.17 -9.73 3.48
CA ALA A 8 -0.80 -9.80 2.16
C ALA A 8 -0.27 -11.00 1.35
N CYS A 9 1.02 -11.27 1.42
CA CYS A 9 1.65 -12.42 0.75
C CYS A 9 1.13 -13.75 1.32
N GLY A 10 1.04 -13.86 2.64
CA GLY A 10 0.50 -15.05 3.30
C GLY A 10 -0.95 -15.31 2.92
N ARG A 11 -1.75 -14.25 2.90
CA ARG A 11 -3.15 -14.34 2.48
C ARG A 11 -3.28 -14.75 1.01
N ALA A 12 -2.52 -14.12 0.11
CA ALA A 12 -2.55 -14.43 -1.31
C ALA A 12 -2.17 -15.88 -1.56
N SER A 13 -1.11 -16.37 -0.90
CA SER A 13 -0.68 -17.76 -1.02
C SER A 13 -1.74 -18.74 -0.52
N ALA A 14 -2.42 -18.39 0.58
CA ALA A 14 -3.44 -19.26 1.18
C ALA A 14 -4.70 -19.39 0.30
N VAL A 15 -5.04 -18.37 -0.46
CA VAL A 15 -6.28 -18.36 -1.27
C VAL A 15 -6.02 -18.45 -2.78
N GLY A 16 -4.79 -18.60 -3.20
CA GLY A 16 -4.44 -18.64 -4.62
C GLY A 16 -4.59 -17.29 -5.33
N GLY A 17 -4.48 -16.21 -4.57
CA GLY A 17 -4.60 -14.85 -5.09
C GLY A 17 -3.25 -14.22 -5.45
N LYS A 18 -3.31 -12.96 -5.83
CA LYS A 18 -2.13 -12.14 -6.16
C LYS A 18 -2.04 -10.92 -5.24
N VAL A 19 -0.82 -10.42 -5.07
CA VAL A 19 -0.56 -9.20 -4.32
C VAL A 19 -0.45 -8.02 -5.26
N GLY A 20 -1.14 -6.93 -4.93
CA GLY A 20 -0.95 -5.63 -5.55
C GLY A 20 -0.26 -4.69 -4.56
N LEU A 21 0.69 -3.91 -5.05
CA LEU A 21 1.38 -2.88 -4.29
C LEU A 21 1.02 -1.51 -4.85
N MET A 22 0.56 -0.62 -3.99
CA MET A 22 0.28 0.76 -4.38
C MET A 22 1.27 1.71 -3.72
N TYR A 23 1.81 2.61 -4.51
CA TYR A 23 2.60 3.73 -4.06
C TYR A 23 1.97 5.01 -4.57
N CYS A 24 1.72 5.96 -3.66
CA CYS A 24 1.10 7.24 -4.02
C CYS A 24 2.08 8.39 -3.80
N ILE A 25 2.27 9.20 -4.84
CA ILE A 25 3.10 10.40 -4.81
C ILE A 25 2.18 11.59 -4.55
N ALA A 26 2.43 12.31 -3.46
CA ALA A 26 1.64 13.49 -3.13
C ALA A 26 1.99 14.65 -4.06
N PRO A 27 1.03 15.31 -4.73
CA PRO A 27 1.32 16.39 -5.67
C PRO A 27 1.59 17.72 -4.98
N ALA A 28 1.17 17.89 -3.74
CA ALA A 28 1.23 19.17 -3.01
C ALA A 28 2.64 19.72 -2.84
N GLU A 29 3.67 18.89 -2.88
CA GLU A 29 5.06 19.30 -2.74
C GLU A 29 5.62 19.95 -4.01
N PHE A 30 4.95 19.81 -5.15
CA PHE A 30 5.46 20.20 -6.46
C PHE A 30 4.76 21.41 -7.07
N GLU A 31 3.66 21.87 -6.49
CA GLU A 31 2.84 22.94 -7.08
C GLU A 31 3.46 24.36 -6.97
N TYR A 32 4.40 24.55 -6.03
CA TYR A 32 4.96 25.87 -5.76
C TYR A 32 6.04 26.33 -6.75
N TRP A 33 6.55 25.47 -7.62
CA TRP A 33 7.75 25.72 -8.42
C TRP A 33 7.50 25.31 -9.87
N ALA A 34 6.87 26.19 -10.66
CA ALA A 34 6.70 25.97 -12.10
C ALA A 34 8.08 25.81 -12.76
N GLY A 35 8.31 24.70 -13.45
CA GLY A 35 9.58 24.36 -14.10
C GLY A 35 10.49 23.48 -13.27
N VAL A 36 10.47 23.58 -11.94
CA VAL A 36 11.17 22.66 -11.03
C VAL A 36 10.28 21.49 -10.68
N GLY A 37 8.95 21.68 -10.72
CA GLY A 37 7.97 20.66 -10.39
C GLY A 37 8.06 19.39 -11.24
N GLU A 38 8.31 19.52 -12.55
CA GLU A 38 8.42 18.37 -13.45
C GLU A 38 9.63 17.48 -13.12
N LEU A 39 10.78 18.12 -12.86
CA LEU A 39 11.98 17.40 -12.47
C LEU A 39 11.79 16.72 -11.13
N MET A 40 11.18 17.39 -10.15
CA MET A 40 10.90 16.82 -8.84
C MET A 40 9.92 15.67 -8.92
N ARG A 41 8.92 15.75 -9.81
CA ARG A 41 7.99 14.64 -10.06
C ARG A 41 8.70 13.42 -10.64
N ALA A 42 9.59 13.63 -11.60
CA ALA A 42 10.38 12.56 -12.20
C ALA A 42 11.26 11.88 -11.16
N GLU A 43 11.94 12.65 -10.33
CA GLU A 43 12.79 12.14 -9.24
C GLU A 43 11.96 11.39 -8.19
N ALA A 44 10.81 11.94 -7.79
CA ALA A 44 9.90 11.29 -6.83
C ALA A 44 9.36 9.98 -7.38
N ARG A 45 9.05 9.94 -8.68
CA ARG A 45 8.57 8.72 -9.33
C ARG A 45 9.67 7.66 -9.40
N GLU A 46 10.90 8.05 -9.74
CA GLU A 46 12.05 7.13 -9.73
C GLU A 46 12.29 6.54 -8.35
N GLU A 47 12.24 7.38 -7.31
CA GLU A 47 12.40 6.94 -5.92
C GLU A 47 11.27 5.99 -5.51
N ALA A 48 10.03 6.30 -5.88
CA ALA A 48 8.88 5.43 -5.64
C ALA A 48 9.07 4.08 -6.31
N GLU A 49 9.46 4.05 -7.58
CA GLU A 49 9.69 2.83 -8.33
C GLU A 49 10.83 2.00 -7.74
N ALA A 50 11.91 2.65 -7.27
CA ALA A 50 13.01 1.97 -6.61
C ALA A 50 12.56 1.32 -5.29
N ASN A 51 11.78 2.01 -4.49
CA ASN A 51 11.22 1.47 -3.24
C ASN A 51 10.25 0.32 -3.52
N MET A 52 9.41 0.46 -4.54
CA MET A 52 8.49 -0.62 -4.95
C MET A 52 9.24 -1.86 -5.43
N ALA A 53 10.37 -1.69 -6.11
CA ALA A 53 11.19 -2.80 -6.57
C ALA A 53 11.70 -3.65 -5.40
N ILE A 54 12.10 -3.03 -4.29
CA ILE A 54 12.51 -3.73 -3.08
C ILE A 54 11.35 -4.54 -2.51
N HIS A 55 10.19 -3.95 -2.39
CA HIS A 55 8.99 -4.63 -1.88
C HIS A 55 8.49 -5.71 -2.84
N ALA A 56 8.58 -5.47 -4.14
CA ALA A 56 8.21 -6.45 -5.15
C ALA A 56 9.09 -7.69 -5.10
N THR A 57 10.41 -7.52 -4.92
CA THR A 57 11.35 -8.63 -4.76
C THR A 57 11.00 -9.44 -3.51
N TYR A 58 10.73 -8.78 -2.40
CA TYR A 58 10.33 -9.43 -1.16
C TYR A 58 9.03 -10.26 -1.35
N ALA A 59 8.02 -9.67 -1.99
CA ALA A 59 6.78 -10.37 -2.26
C ALA A 59 6.98 -11.57 -3.20
N GLN A 60 7.82 -11.43 -4.21
CA GLN A 60 8.13 -12.52 -5.14
C GLN A 60 8.84 -13.68 -4.43
N GLU A 61 9.74 -13.39 -3.50
CA GLU A 61 10.40 -14.42 -2.69
C GLU A 61 9.42 -15.19 -1.82
N LEU A 62 8.40 -14.51 -1.28
CA LEU A 62 7.41 -15.13 -0.40
C LEU A 62 6.33 -15.90 -1.16
N THR A 63 5.87 -15.39 -2.31
CA THR A 63 4.73 -15.96 -3.04
C THR A 63 5.12 -16.78 -4.26
N GLY A 64 6.31 -16.58 -4.78
CA GLY A 64 6.76 -17.14 -6.06
C GLY A 64 6.29 -16.35 -7.28
N ASP A 65 5.42 -15.36 -7.11
CA ASP A 65 4.85 -14.55 -8.19
C ASP A 65 5.21 -13.08 -8.02
N MET A 66 5.40 -12.38 -9.16
CA MET A 66 5.62 -10.95 -9.17
C MET A 66 4.33 -10.21 -8.81
N PRO A 67 4.34 -9.28 -7.84
CA PRO A 67 3.16 -8.51 -7.52
C PRO A 67 2.80 -7.52 -8.63
N ILE A 68 1.55 -7.10 -8.68
CA ILE A 68 1.11 -6.02 -9.56
C ILE A 68 1.48 -4.68 -8.91
N LEU A 69 2.10 -3.79 -9.69
CA LEU A 69 2.58 -2.50 -9.18
C LEU A 69 1.69 -1.36 -9.66
N TYR A 70 1.23 -0.53 -8.74
CA TYR A 70 0.41 0.63 -9.03
C TYR A 70 1.11 1.88 -8.49
N VAL A 71 1.45 2.81 -9.38
CA VAL A 71 2.00 4.13 -8.98
C VAL A 71 0.95 5.18 -9.33
N ARG A 72 0.51 5.93 -8.33
CA ARG A 72 -0.48 6.98 -8.47
C ARG A 72 0.07 8.30 -7.97
N GLU A 73 -0.43 9.40 -8.52
CA GLU A 73 -0.17 10.76 -8.04
C GLU A 73 -1.48 11.37 -7.58
N GLY A 74 -1.50 11.95 -6.38
CA GLY A 74 -2.68 12.56 -5.83
C GLY A 74 -2.76 12.44 -4.32
N GLU A 75 -3.93 12.71 -3.79
CA GLU A 75 -4.24 12.47 -2.38
C GLU A 75 -4.36 10.96 -2.15
N ILE A 76 -3.57 10.44 -1.23
CA ILE A 76 -3.46 8.97 -1.03
C ILE A 76 -4.82 8.31 -0.73
N SER A 77 -5.66 8.94 0.07
CA SER A 77 -6.97 8.37 0.42
C SER A 77 -7.88 8.26 -0.80
N ASP A 78 -7.92 9.31 -1.61
CA ASP A 78 -8.75 9.35 -2.82
C ASP A 78 -8.22 8.38 -3.87
N GLU A 79 -6.91 8.37 -4.10
CA GLU A 79 -6.29 7.50 -5.09
C GLU A 79 -6.42 6.02 -4.72
N LEU A 80 -6.35 5.70 -3.43
CA LEU A 80 -6.54 4.34 -2.95
C LEU A 80 -7.97 3.85 -3.23
N LEU A 81 -8.96 4.66 -2.90
CA LEU A 81 -10.37 4.31 -3.15
C LEU A 81 -10.66 4.21 -4.65
N ASN A 82 -10.09 5.13 -5.45
CA ASN A 82 -10.25 5.09 -6.90
C ASN A 82 -9.63 3.84 -7.49
N LEU A 83 -8.44 3.44 -7.04
CA LEU A 83 -7.80 2.21 -7.50
C LEU A 83 -8.65 0.97 -7.20
N ILE A 84 -9.19 0.89 -5.99
CA ILE A 84 -10.06 -0.23 -5.59
C ILE A 84 -11.32 -0.28 -6.47
N ASP A 85 -11.89 0.88 -6.79
CA ASP A 85 -13.07 0.95 -7.65
C ASP A 85 -12.76 0.60 -9.11
N GLU A 86 -11.60 1.01 -9.61
CA GLU A 86 -11.17 0.74 -10.99
C GLU A 86 -10.79 -0.73 -11.20
N GLU A 87 -10.21 -1.36 -10.18
CA GLU A 87 -9.68 -2.73 -10.26
C GLU A 87 -10.62 -3.70 -9.55
N GLU A 88 -11.57 -4.24 -10.27
CA GLU A 88 -12.61 -5.14 -9.72
C GLU A 88 -12.05 -6.41 -9.08
N GLN A 89 -10.84 -6.82 -9.47
CA GLN A 89 -10.20 -8.02 -8.94
C GLN A 89 -9.63 -7.84 -7.53
N ILE A 90 -9.49 -6.60 -7.06
CA ILE A 90 -9.07 -6.34 -5.69
C ILE A 90 -10.18 -6.82 -4.75
N SER A 91 -9.84 -7.68 -3.81
CA SER A 91 -10.80 -8.28 -2.86
C SER A 91 -10.48 -7.99 -1.40
N LEU A 92 -9.32 -7.42 -1.11
CA LEU A 92 -8.90 -7.12 0.26
C LEU A 92 -7.90 -5.97 0.22
N LEU A 93 -8.08 -5.01 1.12
CA LEU A 93 -7.10 -3.95 1.37
C LEU A 93 -6.35 -4.26 2.66
N VAL A 94 -5.02 -4.25 2.58
CA VAL A 94 -4.15 -4.48 3.73
C VAL A 94 -3.34 -3.22 4.01
N LEU A 95 -3.45 -2.73 5.23
CA LEU A 95 -2.73 -1.53 5.69
C LEU A 95 -1.86 -1.89 6.89
N GLY A 96 -0.67 -1.30 6.94
CA GLY A 96 0.23 -1.42 8.08
C GLY A 96 0.03 -0.28 9.06
N ALA A 97 -0.13 -0.59 10.35
CA ALA A 97 -0.21 0.41 11.40
C ALA A 97 1.17 0.68 12.00
N ASP A 98 1.49 1.96 12.18
CA ASP A 98 2.68 2.36 12.92
C ASP A 98 2.37 2.27 14.43
N THR A 99 3.05 1.35 15.11
CA THR A 99 2.87 1.15 16.55
C THR A 99 3.81 1.99 17.41
N LYS A 100 4.69 2.78 16.79
CA LYS A 100 5.63 3.68 17.49
C LYS A 100 5.00 5.02 17.85
N SER A 101 3.87 5.37 17.23
CA SER A 101 3.11 6.58 17.54
C SER A 101 1.80 6.21 18.24
N GLU A 102 1.22 7.19 18.95
CA GLU A 102 -0.06 7.00 19.65
C GLU A 102 -1.25 6.84 18.70
N THR A 103 -1.04 7.20 17.42
CA THR A 103 -2.07 7.07 16.38
C THR A 103 -1.63 6.09 15.31
N ALA A 104 -2.58 5.41 14.71
CA ALA A 104 -2.33 4.44 13.64
C ALA A 104 -1.91 5.08 12.31
N GLY A 105 -1.87 6.40 12.24
CA GLY A 105 -1.54 7.17 11.05
C GLY A 105 -2.77 7.76 10.35
N PRO A 106 -2.59 8.85 9.55
CA PRO A 106 -3.72 9.56 8.92
C PRO A 106 -4.53 8.72 7.95
N LEU A 107 -3.87 7.87 7.17
CA LEU A 107 -4.56 7.01 6.19
C LEU A 107 -5.47 6.01 6.89
N ILE A 108 -4.98 5.33 7.92
CA ILE A 108 -5.77 4.34 8.66
C ILE A 108 -6.92 5.03 9.38
N THR A 109 -6.68 6.18 9.98
CA THR A 109 -7.72 6.98 10.65
C THR A 109 -8.84 7.34 9.67
N PHE A 110 -8.50 7.80 8.47
CA PHE A 110 -9.48 8.09 7.42
C PHE A 110 -10.23 6.83 6.99
N MET A 111 -9.51 5.75 6.71
CA MET A 111 -10.11 4.51 6.19
C MET A 111 -11.02 3.83 7.20
N MET A 112 -10.73 3.95 8.49
CA MET A 112 -11.57 3.39 9.54
C MET A 112 -12.82 4.23 9.84
N ALA A 113 -12.84 5.48 9.40
CA ALA A 113 -13.98 6.38 9.55
C ALA A 113 -14.74 6.52 8.21
N LYS A 114 -14.47 7.60 7.47
CA LYS A 114 -15.16 7.93 6.22
C LYS A 114 -14.86 6.95 5.08
N GLY A 115 -13.62 6.46 5.03
CA GLY A 115 -13.19 5.56 3.97
C GLY A 115 -13.88 4.20 4.01
N ALA A 116 -14.17 3.68 5.21
CA ALA A 116 -14.83 2.39 5.37
C ALA A 116 -16.21 2.34 4.71
N ALA A 117 -16.95 3.45 4.74
CA ALA A 117 -18.26 3.55 4.11
C ALA A 117 -18.18 3.56 2.57
N ARG A 118 -17.05 3.96 2.00
CA ARG A 118 -16.83 4.05 0.55
C ARG A 118 -16.01 2.90 -0.01
N CYS A 119 -15.35 2.14 0.83
CA CYS A 119 -14.48 1.05 0.39
C CYS A 119 -15.28 -0.19 0.03
N ARG A 120 -15.10 -0.66 -1.19
CA ARG A 120 -15.82 -1.82 -1.73
C ARG A 120 -15.35 -3.15 -1.14
N VAL A 121 -14.20 -3.18 -0.51
CA VAL A 121 -13.57 -4.41 -0.02
C VAL A 121 -13.30 -4.33 1.49
N PRO A 122 -13.14 -5.47 2.16
CA PRO A 122 -12.70 -5.49 3.56
C PRO A 122 -11.35 -4.82 3.74
N ILE A 123 -11.14 -4.23 4.90
CA ILE A 123 -9.90 -3.56 5.27
C ILE A 123 -9.28 -4.31 6.44
N THR A 124 -8.03 -4.75 6.24
CA THR A 124 -7.26 -5.40 7.29
C THR A 124 -6.12 -4.48 7.71
N VAL A 125 -6.03 -4.22 9.01
CA VAL A 125 -4.93 -3.42 9.58
C VAL A 125 -3.97 -4.35 10.31
N VAL A 126 -2.71 -4.34 9.88
CA VAL A 126 -1.66 -5.19 10.45
C VAL A 126 -0.79 -4.35 11.38
N PRO A 127 -0.75 -4.68 12.69
CA PRO A 127 0.13 -3.98 13.61
C PRO A 127 1.61 -4.12 13.25
N GLY A 128 2.35 -3.01 13.33
CA GLY A 128 3.76 -2.97 12.95
C GLY A 128 4.70 -3.66 13.92
N ASN A 129 4.21 -4.12 15.07
CA ASN A 129 5.01 -4.83 16.08
C ASN A 129 4.87 -6.36 16.05
N LEU A 130 4.14 -6.90 15.08
CA LEU A 130 4.07 -8.34 14.90
C LEU A 130 5.37 -8.87 14.30
N SER A 131 5.85 -10.00 14.83
CA SER A 131 7.00 -10.69 14.23
C SER A 131 6.58 -11.44 12.97
N ASP A 132 7.56 -11.80 12.15
CA ASP A 132 7.32 -12.61 10.97
C ASP A 132 6.65 -13.94 11.33
N ASP A 133 7.10 -14.58 12.40
CA ASP A 133 6.52 -15.84 12.88
C ASP A 133 5.06 -15.66 13.32
N GLN A 134 4.75 -14.55 14.00
CA GLN A 134 3.37 -14.25 14.41
C GLN A 134 2.45 -14.04 13.20
N ILE A 135 2.94 -13.37 12.16
CA ILE A 135 2.17 -13.16 10.93
C ILE A 135 1.97 -14.49 10.20
N ASP A 136 3.03 -15.26 10.05
CA ASP A 136 2.97 -16.56 9.36
C ASP A 136 2.02 -17.53 10.05
N ALA A 137 1.94 -17.47 11.37
CA ALA A 137 1.03 -18.33 12.16
C ALA A 137 -0.45 -18.04 11.91
N LEU A 138 -0.80 -16.91 11.28
CA LEU A 138 -2.19 -16.58 10.92
C LEU A 138 -2.67 -17.35 9.69
N PHE A 139 -1.78 -17.97 8.98
CA PHE A 139 -2.05 -18.75 7.77
C PHE A 139 -1.57 -20.19 7.94
#